data_f7c4659ca97466a5b3fd900454e4584c
#
_entry.id   f7c4659ca97466a5b3fd900454e4584c
#
_cell.length_a   1.000
_cell.length_b   1.000
_cell.length_c   1.000
_cell.angle_alpha   90.00
_cell.angle_beta   90.00
_cell.angle_gamma   90.00
#
_symmetry.space_group_name_H-M   'P 1'
#
loop_
_entity.id
_entity.type
_entity.pdbx_description
1 polymer ?
#
loop_
_entity_poly.entity_id
_entity_poly.type
_entity_poly.pdbx_seq_one_letter_code
_entity_poly.pdbx_strand_id
1 'polypeptide(L)'
;MMRPARLAMLAIASSPAAFSPVHAAAPPGAATEGSAGPAAGLELWTSTDSDHTDVIKLLGRGLWKFGGRDDYQGIAVEHVWFRPENGETREENRLYLDLADDLGGDWRWKARVGTNGHTVLGSASLRTSDWRREFFIEREIVETPTGLDKGIYYTFAGASLDFPAGDRDTFNTTAAVQEFTGKNVRLHVRGNYVHVVKPALGLSAQLRMRYFHSTKPGEFDYYSPRNFVQVLPVAQMRRFDSAGWMYLVALGYGGQKATGTGWQSARLADLRIESPQRGRGFQAFAGLQYSNNSLSQGGGGYHYVAVRAGLTSRF
;
A
#
# COMPACT_ATOMS: atom_id res chain seq x y z
N MET A 1 -12.54 26.44 30.57
CA MET A 1 -12.41 26.52 29.10
C MET A 1 -11.64 25.25 28.65
N MET A 2 -12.36 24.19 28.33
CA MET A 2 -11.79 22.95 27.82
C MET A 2 -11.37 23.18 26.38
N ARG A 3 -10.08 23.04 26.06
CA ARG A 3 -9.59 23.00 24.70
C ARG A 3 -10.18 21.73 24.01
N PRO A 4 -10.76 21.83 22.82
CA PRO A 4 -11.20 20.63 22.12
C PRO A 4 -9.98 19.75 21.84
N ALA A 5 -10.04 18.49 22.24
CA ALA A 5 -9.06 17.48 21.88
C ALA A 5 -8.97 17.42 20.35
N ARG A 6 -7.80 17.74 19.79
CA ARG A 6 -7.51 17.56 18.38
C ARG A 6 -7.49 16.05 18.13
N LEU A 7 -8.41 15.56 17.30
CA LEU A 7 -8.40 14.17 16.88
C LEU A 7 -7.15 13.96 16.01
N ALA A 8 -6.24 13.12 16.47
CA ALA A 8 -5.15 12.61 15.67
C ALA A 8 -5.74 11.82 14.49
N MET A 9 -5.28 12.13 13.31
CA MET A 9 -5.78 11.54 12.08
C MET A 9 -4.79 10.53 11.52
N LEU A 10 -5.21 9.27 11.53
CA LEU A 10 -4.50 8.23 10.81
C LEU A 10 -4.74 8.36 9.31
N ALA A 11 -3.72 8.71 8.56
CA ALA A 11 -3.63 8.26 7.19
C ALA A 11 -3.49 6.74 7.26
N ILE A 12 -4.58 6.01 7.03
CA ILE A 12 -4.44 4.60 6.71
C ILE A 12 -3.52 4.58 5.50
N ALA A 13 -2.24 4.25 5.74
CA ALA A 13 -1.33 3.92 4.68
C ALA A 13 -2.07 2.87 3.85
N SER A 14 -2.63 3.31 2.72
CA SER A 14 -3.20 2.37 1.78
C SER A 14 -2.06 1.44 1.45
N SER A 15 -2.11 0.20 1.93
CA SER A 15 -1.19 -0.85 1.52
C SER A 15 -0.93 -0.71 0.03
N PRO A 16 0.32 -0.86 -0.44
CA PRO A 16 0.66 -0.72 -1.85
C PRO A 16 -0.13 -1.67 -2.77
N ALA A 17 -0.82 -2.66 -2.24
CA ALA A 17 -1.82 -3.47 -2.93
C ALA A 17 -3.01 -2.67 -3.50
N ALA A 18 -3.23 -1.43 -3.05
CA ALA A 18 -4.46 -0.71 -3.34
C ALA A 18 -4.52 0.00 -4.69
N PHE A 19 -3.41 0.11 -5.39
CA PHE A 19 -3.35 0.54 -6.79
C PHE A 19 -2.29 -0.31 -7.49
N SER A 20 -2.65 -1.52 -7.91
CA SER A 20 -1.83 -2.23 -8.88
C SER A 20 -1.71 -1.33 -10.11
N PRO A 21 -0.51 -0.85 -10.47
CA PRO A 21 -0.36 -0.13 -11.72
C PRO A 21 -0.76 -1.09 -12.84
N VAL A 22 -1.56 -0.62 -13.78
CA VAL A 22 -1.80 -1.35 -15.03
C VAL A 22 -0.45 -1.80 -15.56
N HIS A 23 -0.24 -3.09 -15.58
CA HIS A 23 1.00 -3.67 -16.03
C HIS A 23 0.99 -3.64 -17.56
N ALA A 24 1.63 -2.65 -18.16
CA ALA A 24 2.21 -2.92 -19.47
C ALA A 24 3.12 -4.14 -19.28
N ALA A 25 2.87 -5.20 -20.05
CA ALA A 25 3.66 -6.41 -19.99
C ALA A 25 5.15 -6.07 -20.02
N ALA A 26 5.92 -6.61 -19.09
CA ALA A 26 7.37 -6.53 -19.17
C ALA A 26 7.78 -7.12 -20.52
N PRO A 27 8.75 -6.52 -21.24
CA PRO A 27 9.22 -7.11 -22.49
C PRO A 27 9.61 -8.56 -22.24
N PRO A 28 9.28 -9.50 -23.15
CA PRO A 28 9.62 -10.90 -23.00
C PRO A 28 11.14 -11.07 -23.17
N GLY A 29 11.87 -10.85 -22.10
CA GLY A 29 13.26 -11.25 -21.99
C GLY A 29 13.28 -12.63 -21.37
N ALA A 30 13.66 -13.66 -22.15
CA ALA A 30 13.94 -14.99 -21.64
C ALA A 30 15.11 -14.90 -20.66
N ALA A 31 14.81 -14.70 -19.39
CA ALA A 31 15.79 -14.85 -18.35
C ALA A 31 15.86 -16.32 -17.99
N THR A 32 17.03 -16.92 -18.10
CA THR A 32 17.39 -18.19 -17.49
C THR A 32 16.95 -18.16 -16.03
N GLU A 33 16.07 -19.05 -15.66
CA GLU A 33 15.68 -19.27 -14.26
C GLU A 33 16.92 -19.69 -13.50
N GLY A 34 17.54 -18.75 -12.79
CA GLY A 34 18.55 -19.10 -11.82
C GLY A 34 17.87 -19.90 -10.72
N SER A 35 18.45 -21.05 -10.35
CA SER A 35 17.92 -21.91 -9.29
C SER A 35 17.60 -21.06 -8.03
N ALA A 36 16.43 -21.30 -7.43
CA ALA A 36 16.10 -20.69 -6.15
C ALA A 36 17.12 -21.09 -5.10
N GLY A 37 17.55 -20.17 -4.24
CA GLY A 37 18.55 -20.39 -3.21
C GLY A 37 18.29 -19.55 -1.97
N PRO A 38 19.12 -19.72 -0.92
CA PRO A 38 18.98 -18.91 0.28
C PRO A 38 19.29 -17.44 0.01
N ALA A 39 18.63 -16.55 0.77
CA ALA A 39 18.80 -15.10 0.65
C ALA A 39 18.58 -14.41 1.98
N ALA A 40 19.10 -13.20 2.10
CA ALA A 40 18.78 -12.29 3.19
C ALA A 40 18.26 -10.96 2.61
N GLY A 41 17.40 -10.31 3.35
CA GLY A 41 16.83 -9.01 2.94
C GLY A 41 16.62 -8.07 4.10
N LEU A 42 16.61 -6.78 3.75
CA LEU A 42 16.30 -5.68 4.66
C LEU A 42 15.30 -4.76 3.99
N GLU A 43 14.28 -4.32 4.74
CA GLU A 43 13.29 -3.34 4.30
C GLU A 43 13.17 -2.24 5.34
N LEU A 44 13.10 -1.02 4.87
CA LEU A 44 12.78 0.17 5.65
C LEU A 44 11.47 0.75 5.10
N TRP A 45 10.56 1.05 5.99
CA TRP A 45 9.41 1.89 5.71
C TRP A 45 9.33 2.98 6.77
N THR A 46 9.12 4.22 6.35
CA THR A 46 8.91 5.33 7.26
C THR A 46 7.84 6.26 6.72
N SER A 47 7.03 6.80 7.60
CA SER A 47 6.04 7.82 7.26
C SER A 47 6.02 8.93 8.28
N THR A 48 5.57 10.10 7.83
CA THR A 48 5.26 11.25 8.65
C THR A 48 4.02 11.95 8.10
N ASP A 49 3.29 12.61 8.97
CA ASP A 49 2.12 13.41 8.59
C ASP A 49 2.16 14.81 9.22
N SER A 50 1.22 15.67 8.80
CA SER A 50 1.11 17.03 9.31
C SER A 50 0.63 17.12 10.77
N ASP A 51 0.15 16.02 11.32
CA ASP A 51 -0.21 15.91 12.73
C ASP A 51 0.97 15.37 13.56
N HIS A 52 2.19 15.37 12.98
CA HIS A 52 3.44 14.94 13.62
C HIS A 52 3.42 13.49 14.12
N THR A 53 2.65 12.63 13.44
CA THR A 53 2.73 11.18 13.68
C THR A 53 3.78 10.57 12.78
N ASP A 54 4.85 10.06 13.39
CA ASP A 54 5.92 9.37 12.68
C ASP A 54 5.83 7.87 12.94
N VAL A 55 6.01 7.07 11.89
CA VAL A 55 6.14 5.61 12.01
C VAL A 55 7.38 5.17 11.25
N ILE A 56 8.20 4.34 11.89
CA ILE A 56 9.37 3.72 11.28
C ILE A 56 9.25 2.21 11.45
N LYS A 57 9.36 1.45 10.36
CA LYS A 57 9.38 -0.02 10.36
C LYS A 57 10.67 -0.49 9.73
N LEU A 58 11.43 -1.29 10.46
CA LEU A 58 12.65 -1.93 9.98
C LEU A 58 12.42 -3.44 10.00
N LEU A 59 12.50 -4.07 8.83
CA LEU A 59 12.25 -5.49 8.67
C LEU A 59 13.50 -6.18 8.10
N GLY A 60 13.98 -7.18 8.83
CA GLY A 60 14.99 -8.12 8.37
C GLY A 60 14.34 -9.45 7.98
N ARG A 61 14.76 -10.05 6.87
CA ARG A 61 14.28 -11.38 6.44
C ARG A 61 15.41 -12.35 6.18
N GLY A 62 15.18 -13.60 6.57
CA GLY A 62 16.01 -14.76 6.19
C GLY A 62 15.16 -15.71 5.36
N LEU A 63 15.56 -15.95 4.11
CA LEU A 63 14.84 -16.79 3.18
C LEU A 63 15.65 -18.06 2.92
N TRP A 64 15.04 -19.23 3.10
CA TRP A 64 15.64 -20.51 2.69
C TRP A 64 15.37 -20.82 1.22
N LYS A 65 14.36 -20.17 0.62
CA LYS A 65 14.06 -20.21 -0.82
C LYS A 65 13.85 -18.79 -1.32
N PHE A 66 14.56 -18.40 -2.37
CA PHE A 66 14.36 -17.13 -3.07
C PHE A 66 14.63 -17.31 -4.56
N GLY A 67 13.57 -17.44 -5.34
CA GLY A 67 13.56 -17.46 -6.80
C GLY A 67 13.20 -16.11 -7.41
N GLY A 68 12.67 -15.18 -6.60
CA GLY A 68 12.25 -13.86 -7.04
C GLY A 68 11.14 -13.27 -6.19
N ARG A 69 10.52 -12.19 -6.68
CA ARG A 69 9.49 -11.43 -5.97
C ARG A 69 8.22 -12.25 -5.66
N ASP A 70 7.92 -13.27 -6.45
CA ASP A 70 6.71 -14.08 -6.37
C ASP A 70 7.02 -15.56 -6.08
N ASP A 71 8.27 -15.86 -5.70
CA ASP A 71 8.74 -17.18 -5.35
C ASP A 71 9.79 -17.07 -4.24
N TYR A 72 9.33 -17.14 -2.99
CA TYR A 72 10.20 -17.11 -1.81
C TYR A 72 9.53 -17.75 -0.60
N GLN A 73 10.36 -18.24 0.34
CA GLN A 73 9.91 -18.77 1.61
C GLN A 73 10.94 -18.43 2.69
N GLY A 74 10.48 -17.91 3.82
CA GLY A 74 11.38 -17.54 4.91
C GLY A 74 10.65 -17.01 6.14
N ILE A 75 11.44 -16.45 7.02
CA ILE A 75 10.98 -15.72 8.19
C ILE A 75 11.41 -14.26 8.09
N ALA A 76 10.62 -13.38 8.71
CA ALA A 76 10.97 -11.97 8.84
C ALA A 76 10.73 -11.49 10.28
N VAL A 77 11.62 -10.62 10.74
CA VAL A 77 11.50 -9.92 12.02
C VAL A 77 11.39 -8.44 11.71
N GLU A 78 10.40 -7.79 12.27
CA GLU A 78 10.16 -6.37 12.12
C GLU A 78 10.21 -5.68 13.47
N HIS A 79 10.90 -4.56 13.53
CA HIS A 79 10.84 -3.62 14.65
C HIS A 79 10.15 -2.34 14.19
N VAL A 80 9.16 -1.90 14.97
CA VAL A 80 8.34 -0.73 14.66
C VAL A 80 8.46 0.30 15.77
N TRP A 81 8.74 1.56 15.39
CA TRP A 81 8.64 2.72 16.26
C TRP A 81 7.43 3.55 15.84
N PHE A 82 6.50 3.75 16.76
CA PHE A 82 5.36 4.64 16.62
C PHE A 82 5.63 5.89 17.46
N ARG A 83 5.59 7.05 16.84
CA ARG A 83 5.79 8.35 17.48
C ARG A 83 4.58 9.23 17.21
N PRO A 84 3.46 9.02 17.93
CA PRO A 84 2.26 9.82 17.72
C PRO A 84 2.45 11.25 18.25
N GLU A 85 1.72 12.19 17.66
CA GLU A 85 1.69 13.57 18.18
C GLU A 85 1.29 13.59 19.65
N ASN A 86 2.04 14.30 20.49
CA ASN A 86 1.80 14.46 21.93
C ASN A 86 1.69 13.15 22.72
N GLY A 87 2.18 12.03 22.18
CA GLY A 87 2.20 10.72 22.81
C GLY A 87 3.62 10.22 23.10
N GLU A 88 3.70 9.21 23.96
CA GLU A 88 4.95 8.49 24.17
C GLU A 88 5.29 7.63 22.94
N THR A 89 6.58 7.50 22.64
CA THR A 89 7.04 6.55 21.65
C THR A 89 6.66 5.14 22.08
N ARG A 90 6.03 4.40 21.18
CA ARG A 90 5.70 2.98 21.34
C ARG A 90 6.55 2.15 20.41
N GLU A 91 7.05 1.03 20.90
CA GLU A 91 7.86 0.09 20.13
C GLU A 91 7.19 -1.26 20.09
N GLU A 92 7.31 -1.94 18.98
CA GLU A 92 6.71 -3.25 18.77
C GLU A 92 7.66 -4.15 17.98
N ASN A 93 7.86 -5.37 18.47
CA ASN A 93 8.56 -6.41 17.73
C ASN A 93 7.58 -7.40 17.14
N ARG A 94 7.79 -7.78 15.90
CA ARG A 94 6.92 -8.66 15.14
C ARG A 94 7.71 -9.77 14.50
N LEU A 95 7.15 -10.96 14.49
CA LEU A 95 7.71 -12.13 13.82
C LEU A 95 6.73 -12.61 12.76
N TYR A 96 7.23 -12.86 11.56
CA TYR A 96 6.43 -13.30 10.42
C TYR A 96 7.00 -14.55 9.75
N LEU A 97 6.10 -15.36 9.21
CA LEU A 97 6.35 -16.28 8.12
C LEU A 97 6.07 -15.52 6.81
N ASP A 98 7.05 -15.48 5.90
CA ASP A 98 7.02 -14.68 4.67
C ASP A 98 7.13 -15.64 3.47
N LEU A 99 6.03 -15.80 2.74
CA LEU A 99 5.84 -16.83 1.74
C LEU A 99 5.29 -16.26 0.43
N ALA A 100 5.74 -16.76 -0.70
CA ALA A 100 5.14 -16.56 -2.01
C ALA A 100 5.46 -17.73 -2.91
N ASP A 101 4.48 -18.19 -3.68
CA ASP A 101 4.68 -19.29 -4.62
C ASP A 101 3.62 -19.25 -5.73
N ASP A 102 3.82 -20.08 -6.73
CA ASP A 102 2.84 -20.38 -7.77
C ASP A 102 1.85 -21.44 -7.24
N LEU A 103 0.56 -21.21 -7.38
CA LEU A 103 -0.48 -22.15 -6.98
C LEU A 103 -0.80 -23.16 -8.10
N GLY A 104 -0.19 -22.99 -9.26
CA GLY A 104 -0.51 -23.72 -10.48
C GLY A 104 -1.54 -22.99 -11.35
N GLY A 105 -1.53 -23.28 -12.66
CA GLY A 105 -2.29 -22.53 -13.64
C GLY A 105 -1.83 -21.07 -13.71
N ASP A 106 -2.79 -20.15 -13.72
CA ASP A 106 -2.50 -18.70 -13.79
C ASP A 106 -2.49 -18.01 -12.41
N TRP A 107 -2.51 -18.75 -11.30
CA TRP A 107 -2.63 -18.17 -9.99
C TRP A 107 -1.33 -18.17 -9.22
N ARG A 108 -1.05 -17.04 -8.54
CA ARG A 108 0.07 -16.83 -7.62
C ARG A 108 -0.43 -16.30 -6.30
N TRP A 109 0.22 -16.70 -5.22
CA TRP A 109 -0.14 -16.23 -3.89
C TRP A 109 1.08 -15.69 -3.15
N LYS A 110 0.81 -14.78 -2.20
CA LYS A 110 1.75 -14.29 -1.23
C LYS A 110 1.10 -14.27 0.12
N ALA A 111 1.86 -14.53 1.16
CA ALA A 111 1.41 -14.37 2.53
C ALA A 111 2.57 -13.93 3.42
N ARG A 112 2.34 -12.91 4.20
CA ARG A 112 3.15 -12.53 5.35
C ARG A 112 2.25 -12.64 6.55
N VAL A 113 2.38 -13.69 7.36
CA VAL A 113 1.52 -13.97 8.52
C VAL A 113 2.38 -14.10 9.75
N GLY A 114 2.04 -13.38 10.79
CA GLY A 114 2.86 -13.34 11.99
C GLY A 114 2.13 -12.79 13.20
N THR A 115 2.89 -12.32 14.16
CA THR A 115 2.36 -11.83 15.43
C THR A 115 3.29 -10.78 16.05
N ASN A 116 2.70 -9.90 16.85
CA ASN A 116 3.41 -9.01 17.78
C ASN A 116 3.38 -9.53 19.22
N GLY A 117 2.99 -10.79 19.43
CA GLY A 117 2.80 -11.38 20.76
C GLY A 117 1.39 -11.23 21.32
N HIS A 118 0.54 -10.38 20.74
CA HIS A 118 -0.83 -10.11 21.21
C HIS A 118 -1.90 -10.62 20.24
N THR A 119 -1.65 -10.53 18.95
CA THR A 119 -2.60 -10.91 17.91
C THR A 119 -1.89 -11.37 16.65
N VAL A 120 -2.65 -11.98 15.73
CA VAL A 120 -2.16 -12.27 14.38
C VAL A 120 -2.15 -10.99 13.56
N LEU A 121 -1.06 -10.73 12.86
CA LEU A 121 -0.86 -9.60 11.94
C LEU A 121 -0.39 -10.11 10.58
N GLY A 122 -0.49 -9.25 9.59
CA GLY A 122 0.09 -9.50 8.27
C GLY A 122 -0.88 -9.35 7.14
N SER A 123 -0.53 -9.90 6.00
CA SER A 123 -1.31 -9.81 4.76
C SER A 123 -1.20 -11.09 3.94
N ALA A 124 -2.21 -11.34 3.13
CA ALA A 124 -2.16 -12.37 2.10
C ALA A 124 -2.85 -11.86 0.83
N SER A 125 -2.37 -12.32 -0.32
CA SER A 125 -3.02 -12.07 -1.60
C SER A 125 -2.95 -13.30 -2.50
N LEU A 126 -3.99 -13.44 -3.32
CA LEU A 126 -4.09 -14.41 -4.39
C LEU A 126 -4.40 -13.66 -5.68
N ARG A 127 -3.57 -13.79 -6.70
CA ARG A 127 -3.71 -13.03 -7.94
C ARG A 127 -3.43 -13.86 -9.17
N THR A 128 -4.00 -13.46 -10.30
CA THR A 128 -3.65 -14.06 -11.59
C THR A 128 -2.28 -13.55 -12.08
N SER A 129 -1.58 -14.35 -12.87
CA SER A 129 -0.26 -14.01 -13.42
C SER A 129 -0.30 -12.78 -14.34
N ASP A 130 -1.43 -12.53 -15.00
CA ASP A 130 -1.72 -11.34 -15.81
C ASP A 130 -2.13 -10.11 -14.97
N TRP A 131 -2.22 -10.24 -13.64
CA TRP A 131 -2.61 -9.19 -12.69
C TRP A 131 -4.05 -8.65 -12.86
N ARG A 132 -4.90 -9.33 -13.58
CA ARG A 132 -6.28 -8.88 -13.81
C ARG A 132 -7.24 -9.18 -12.68
N ARG A 133 -6.90 -10.12 -11.83
CA ARG A 133 -7.73 -10.52 -10.68
C ARG A 133 -6.85 -10.65 -9.45
N GLU A 134 -7.26 -10.01 -8.38
CA GLU A 134 -6.57 -10.12 -7.10
C GLU A 134 -7.60 -10.19 -5.97
N PHE A 135 -7.40 -11.11 -5.06
CA PHE A 135 -8.05 -11.16 -3.75
C PHE A 135 -7.01 -10.86 -2.69
N PHE A 136 -7.37 -10.09 -1.69
CA PHE A 136 -6.42 -9.71 -0.65
C PHE A 136 -7.08 -9.63 0.71
N ILE A 137 -6.26 -9.85 1.74
CA ILE A 137 -6.59 -9.62 3.14
C ILE A 137 -5.37 -9.04 3.85
N GLU A 138 -5.59 -8.11 4.77
CA GLU A 138 -4.55 -7.50 5.60
C GLU A 138 -5.10 -7.27 7.00
N ARG A 139 -4.28 -7.50 8.03
CA ARG A 139 -4.57 -7.14 9.40
C ARG A 139 -3.41 -6.39 10.02
N GLU A 140 -3.68 -5.19 10.53
CA GLU A 140 -2.67 -4.29 11.08
C GLU A 140 -3.25 -3.47 12.24
N ILE A 141 -2.37 -2.92 13.09
CA ILE A 141 -2.75 -2.00 14.15
C ILE A 141 -3.12 -0.63 13.58
N VAL A 142 -4.05 0.06 14.23
CA VAL A 142 -4.38 1.45 13.91
C VAL A 142 -3.35 2.35 14.59
N GLU A 143 -2.54 3.05 13.78
CA GLU A 143 -1.36 3.84 14.21
C GLU A 143 -1.74 5.21 14.82
N THR A 144 -2.80 5.26 15.65
CA THR A 144 -3.21 6.44 16.40
C THR A 144 -2.90 6.26 17.88
N PRO A 145 -2.84 7.33 18.70
CA PRO A 145 -2.64 7.20 20.15
C PRO A 145 -3.62 6.22 20.79
N THR A 146 -4.93 6.36 20.52
CA THR A 146 -5.95 5.45 21.06
C THR A 146 -5.82 4.03 20.47
N GLY A 147 -5.46 3.93 19.19
CA GLY A 147 -5.25 2.65 18.51
C GLY A 147 -4.13 1.85 19.17
N LEU A 148 -3.01 2.50 19.42
CA LEU A 148 -1.84 1.90 20.09
C LEU A 148 -2.11 1.57 21.55
N ASP A 149 -2.80 2.45 22.29
CA ASP A 149 -3.09 2.25 23.72
C ASP A 149 -4.10 1.14 23.98
N LYS A 150 -5.14 1.04 23.15
CA LYS A 150 -6.25 0.08 23.34
C LYS A 150 -6.10 -1.18 22.50
N GLY A 151 -5.07 -1.28 21.67
CA GLY A 151 -4.91 -2.40 20.74
C GLY A 151 -6.03 -2.43 19.70
N ILE A 152 -6.30 -1.30 19.02
CA ILE A 152 -7.28 -1.24 17.95
C ILE A 152 -6.62 -1.72 16.65
N TYR A 153 -7.12 -2.81 16.12
CA TYR A 153 -6.68 -3.38 14.86
C TYR A 153 -7.75 -3.21 13.79
N TYR A 154 -7.35 -3.28 12.53
CA TYR A 154 -8.27 -3.45 11.43
C TYR A 154 -7.96 -4.73 10.66
N THR A 155 -9.01 -5.32 10.07
CA THR A 155 -8.92 -6.35 9.04
C THR A 155 -9.51 -5.76 7.76
N PHE A 156 -8.73 -5.72 6.69
CA PHE A 156 -9.11 -5.17 5.39
C PHE A 156 -9.06 -6.28 4.35
N ALA A 157 -10.20 -6.63 3.76
CA ALA A 157 -10.29 -7.70 2.79
C ALA A 157 -11.09 -7.26 1.57
N GLY A 158 -10.71 -7.73 0.39
CA GLY A 158 -11.38 -7.33 -0.84
C GLY A 158 -10.88 -8.03 -2.09
N ALA A 159 -11.39 -7.53 -3.22
CA ALA A 159 -11.02 -7.99 -4.54
C ALA A 159 -10.81 -6.82 -5.50
N SER A 160 -9.85 -6.97 -6.41
CA SER A 160 -9.58 -6.07 -7.54
C SER A 160 -9.74 -6.81 -8.85
N LEU A 161 -10.35 -6.13 -9.83
CA LEU A 161 -10.58 -6.65 -11.16
C LEU A 161 -10.15 -5.61 -12.20
N ASP A 162 -9.40 -6.05 -13.21
CA ASP A 162 -9.01 -5.24 -14.37
C ASP A 162 -9.79 -5.66 -15.59
N PHE A 163 -10.36 -4.69 -16.28
CA PHE A 163 -11.15 -4.85 -17.50
C PHE A 163 -10.48 -4.06 -18.63
N PRO A 164 -9.66 -4.71 -19.49
CA PRO A 164 -9.14 -4.07 -20.68
C PRO A 164 -10.31 -3.70 -21.61
N ALA A 165 -10.31 -2.45 -22.10
CA ALA A 165 -11.32 -1.92 -23.01
C ALA A 165 -10.71 -1.58 -24.39
N GLY A 166 -9.63 -2.25 -24.77
CA GLY A 166 -8.88 -2.06 -25.99
C GLY A 166 -7.37 -2.04 -25.74
N ASP A 167 -6.60 -1.61 -26.74
CA ASP A 167 -5.13 -1.61 -26.67
C ASP A 167 -4.54 -0.54 -25.76
N ARG A 168 -5.31 0.48 -25.43
CA ARG A 168 -4.86 1.65 -24.68
C ARG A 168 -5.67 1.94 -23.43
N ASP A 169 -6.80 1.29 -23.26
CA ASP A 169 -7.76 1.60 -22.22
C ASP A 169 -7.96 0.43 -21.27
N THR A 170 -7.95 0.72 -19.97
CA THR A 170 -8.23 -0.27 -18.93
C THR A 170 -9.03 0.36 -17.81
N PHE A 171 -10.03 -0.36 -17.33
CA PHE A 171 -10.76 -0.04 -16.10
C PHE A 171 -10.32 -1.01 -15.02
N ASN A 172 -9.90 -0.49 -13.88
CA ASN A 172 -9.68 -1.25 -12.68
C ASN A 172 -10.77 -0.90 -11.67
N THR A 173 -11.32 -1.91 -11.00
CA THR A 173 -12.23 -1.71 -9.87
C THR A 173 -11.80 -2.54 -8.68
N THR A 174 -11.96 -1.99 -7.48
CA THR A 174 -11.71 -2.68 -6.21
C THR A 174 -12.89 -2.48 -5.29
N ALA A 175 -13.40 -3.58 -4.72
CA ALA A 175 -14.37 -3.56 -3.64
C ALA A 175 -13.77 -4.23 -2.41
N ALA A 176 -13.92 -3.61 -1.24
CA ALA A 176 -13.34 -4.13 0.00
C ALA A 176 -14.15 -3.74 1.22
N VAL A 177 -13.98 -4.54 2.28
CA VAL A 177 -14.51 -4.32 3.63
C VAL A 177 -13.34 -4.15 4.57
N GLN A 178 -13.44 -3.18 5.46
CA GLN A 178 -12.51 -2.95 6.56
C GLN A 178 -13.26 -3.00 7.88
N GLU A 179 -12.98 -4.00 8.66
CA GLU A 179 -13.51 -4.19 10.01
C GLU A 179 -12.49 -3.68 11.04
N PHE A 180 -12.91 -2.87 11.98
CA PHE A 180 -12.08 -2.37 13.07
C PHE A 180 -12.42 -3.08 14.38
N THR A 181 -11.45 -3.24 15.26
CA THR A 181 -11.72 -3.58 16.65
C THR A 181 -12.70 -2.54 17.21
N GLY A 182 -13.84 -2.98 17.70
CA GLY A 182 -14.98 -2.13 18.05
C GLY A 182 -16.21 -2.47 17.21
N LYS A 183 -16.93 -1.46 16.76
CA LYS A 183 -18.20 -1.62 16.02
C LYS A 183 -18.17 -1.04 14.61
N ASN A 184 -17.09 -0.35 14.23
CA ASN A 184 -17.01 0.29 12.94
C ASN A 184 -16.63 -0.70 11.85
N VAL A 185 -17.42 -0.71 10.79
CA VAL A 185 -17.13 -1.39 9.52
C VAL A 185 -17.11 -0.35 8.43
N ARG A 186 -16.12 -0.41 7.56
CA ARG A 186 -15.98 0.50 6.43
C ARG A 186 -16.04 -0.27 5.13
N LEU A 187 -16.94 0.15 4.25
CA LEU A 187 -17.06 -0.37 2.89
C LEU A 187 -16.29 0.52 1.94
N HIS A 188 -15.46 -0.06 1.09
CA HIS A 188 -14.64 0.67 0.11
C HIS A 188 -15.01 0.27 -1.31
N VAL A 189 -15.09 1.27 -2.18
CA VAL A 189 -15.11 1.09 -3.62
C VAL A 189 -14.06 2.02 -4.23
N ARG A 190 -13.23 1.48 -5.12
CA ARG A 190 -12.24 2.24 -5.89
C ARG A 190 -12.42 1.94 -7.36
N GLY A 191 -12.21 2.95 -8.18
CA GLY A 191 -12.17 2.83 -9.63
C GLY A 191 -10.94 3.53 -10.17
N ASN A 192 -10.35 2.99 -11.21
CA ASN A 192 -9.27 3.63 -11.93
C ASN A 192 -9.46 3.39 -13.43
N TYR A 193 -9.70 4.45 -14.18
CA TYR A 193 -9.62 4.43 -15.64
C TYR A 193 -8.22 4.84 -16.06
N VAL A 194 -7.61 4.07 -16.93
CA VAL A 194 -6.25 4.31 -17.45
C VAL A 194 -6.30 4.37 -18.95
N HIS A 195 -5.81 5.47 -19.51
CA HIS A 195 -5.58 5.65 -20.94
C HIS A 195 -4.08 5.77 -21.23
N VAL A 196 -3.55 4.90 -22.08
CA VAL A 196 -2.14 4.95 -22.52
C VAL A 196 -1.99 6.02 -23.59
N VAL A 197 -1.46 7.19 -23.22
CA VAL A 197 -1.29 8.34 -24.12
C VAL A 197 -0.15 8.10 -25.12
N LYS A 198 1.02 7.71 -24.61
CA LYS A 198 2.23 7.49 -25.43
C LYS A 198 2.99 6.24 -24.97
N PRO A 199 2.73 5.07 -25.58
CA PRO A 199 3.33 3.79 -25.18
C PRO A 199 4.86 3.83 -25.14
N ALA A 200 5.51 4.45 -26.15
CA ALA A 200 6.97 4.53 -26.24
C ALA A 200 7.62 5.29 -25.06
N LEU A 201 6.89 6.17 -24.37
CA LEU A 201 7.34 6.86 -23.17
C LEU A 201 6.81 6.23 -21.90
N GLY A 202 5.93 5.24 -21.98
CA GLY A 202 5.21 4.69 -20.84
C GLY A 202 4.27 5.71 -20.18
N LEU A 203 3.79 6.72 -20.95
CA LEU A 203 2.95 7.79 -20.44
C LEU A 203 1.47 7.39 -20.50
N SER A 204 0.78 7.53 -19.38
CA SER A 204 -0.67 7.33 -19.25
C SER A 204 -1.34 8.49 -18.52
N ALA A 205 -2.58 8.76 -18.89
CA ALA A 205 -3.52 9.57 -18.13
C ALA A 205 -4.47 8.63 -17.37
N GLN A 206 -4.76 8.95 -16.12
CA GLN A 206 -5.63 8.13 -15.28
C GLN A 206 -6.68 8.98 -14.61
N LEU A 207 -7.84 8.40 -14.35
CA LEU A 207 -8.85 8.96 -13.47
C LEU A 207 -9.07 8.00 -12.30
N ARG A 208 -8.53 8.36 -11.14
CA ARG A 208 -8.65 7.56 -9.92
C ARG A 208 -9.85 8.07 -9.11
N MET A 209 -10.71 7.15 -8.72
CA MET A 209 -11.89 7.41 -7.89
C MET A 209 -11.83 6.55 -6.64
N ARG A 210 -12.22 7.11 -5.52
CA ARG A 210 -12.31 6.40 -4.24
C ARG A 210 -13.57 6.84 -3.51
N TYR A 211 -14.29 5.87 -3.01
CA TYR A 211 -15.41 6.05 -2.10
C TYR A 211 -15.27 5.13 -0.91
N PHE A 212 -15.63 5.58 0.27
CA PHE A 212 -15.90 4.69 1.38
C PHE A 212 -17.04 5.20 2.28
N HIS A 213 -17.68 4.24 2.95
CA HIS A 213 -18.74 4.45 3.94
C HIS A 213 -18.35 3.80 5.26
N SER A 214 -18.41 4.54 6.38
CA SER A 214 -18.18 4.03 7.74
C SER A 214 -19.50 3.90 8.49
N THR A 215 -19.75 2.72 9.09
CA THR A 215 -20.99 2.46 9.84
C THR A 215 -21.04 3.19 11.18
N LYS A 216 -19.89 3.41 11.83
CA LYS A 216 -19.74 4.10 13.10
C LYS A 216 -18.71 5.23 12.99
N PRO A 217 -19.10 6.40 12.44
CA PRO A 217 -18.22 7.55 12.36
C PRO A 217 -17.76 8.01 13.73
N GLY A 218 -16.46 8.30 13.87
CA GLY A 218 -15.89 8.87 15.13
C GLY A 218 -15.92 7.93 16.33
N GLU A 219 -15.94 6.60 16.13
CA GLU A 219 -15.91 5.64 17.24
C GLU A 219 -14.64 5.77 18.08
N PHE A 220 -13.49 6.01 17.42
CA PHE A 220 -12.20 6.27 18.03
C PHE A 220 -11.52 7.46 17.36
N ASP A 221 -10.26 7.68 17.62
CA ASP A 221 -9.47 8.79 17.09
C ASP A 221 -8.97 8.61 15.65
N TYR A 222 -9.22 7.47 14.99
CA TYR A 222 -8.89 7.30 13.58
C TYR A 222 -9.94 7.97 12.68
N TYR A 223 -9.48 8.42 11.53
CA TYR A 223 -10.35 9.08 10.56
C TYR A 223 -11.47 8.15 10.04
N SER A 224 -12.70 8.48 10.35
CA SER A 224 -13.87 7.68 9.99
C SER A 224 -15.12 8.53 9.70
N PRO A 225 -15.11 9.41 8.67
CA PRO A 225 -16.32 10.09 8.25
C PRO A 225 -17.36 9.07 7.79
N ARG A 226 -18.65 9.41 7.88
CA ARG A 226 -19.71 8.53 7.40
C ARG A 226 -19.52 8.19 5.91
N ASN A 227 -19.23 9.18 5.10
CA ASN A 227 -18.94 9.02 3.67
C ASN A 227 -17.72 9.83 3.29
N PHE A 228 -16.94 9.30 2.38
CA PHE A 228 -15.80 9.96 1.76
C PHE A 228 -15.81 9.68 0.26
N VAL A 229 -15.55 10.69 -0.54
CA VAL A 229 -15.36 10.59 -1.99
C VAL A 229 -14.13 11.35 -2.41
N GLN A 230 -13.38 10.80 -3.36
CA GLN A 230 -12.23 11.44 -3.99
C GLN A 230 -12.25 11.15 -5.48
N VAL A 231 -11.94 12.16 -6.28
CA VAL A 231 -11.77 12.07 -7.74
C VAL A 231 -10.44 12.74 -8.08
N LEU A 232 -9.53 12.00 -8.67
CA LEU A 232 -8.14 12.40 -8.86
C LEU A 232 -7.66 12.06 -10.27
N PRO A 233 -7.66 13.01 -11.21
CA PRO A 233 -6.88 12.92 -12.43
C PRO A 233 -5.38 12.77 -12.10
N VAL A 234 -4.70 11.83 -12.79
CA VAL A 234 -3.29 11.50 -12.58
C VAL A 234 -2.58 11.37 -13.92
N ALA A 235 -1.45 12.02 -14.07
CA ALA A 235 -0.48 11.74 -15.12
C ALA A 235 0.57 10.77 -14.58
N GLN A 236 0.82 9.67 -15.29
CA GLN A 236 1.81 8.68 -14.87
C GLN A 236 2.75 8.34 -16.00
N MET A 237 4.03 8.30 -15.70
CA MET A 237 5.07 7.75 -16.56
C MET A 237 5.67 6.52 -15.91
N ARG A 238 5.76 5.42 -16.66
CA ARG A 238 6.41 4.18 -16.22
C ARG A 238 7.34 3.70 -17.32
N ARG A 239 8.63 3.63 -17.01
CA ARG A 239 9.66 3.23 -17.97
C ARG A 239 10.52 2.11 -17.42
N PHE A 240 11.04 1.31 -18.35
CA PHE A 240 12.12 0.37 -18.09
C PHE A 240 13.34 0.82 -18.86
N ASP A 241 14.52 0.77 -18.24
CA ASP A 241 15.78 0.97 -18.95
C ASP A 241 16.27 -0.33 -19.62
N SER A 242 17.39 -0.24 -20.32
CA SER A 242 18.01 -1.40 -20.99
C SER A 242 18.50 -2.47 -20.01
N ALA A 243 18.74 -2.13 -18.76
CA ALA A 243 19.13 -3.05 -17.69
C ALA A 243 17.91 -3.70 -17.01
N GLY A 244 16.68 -3.30 -17.38
CA GLY A 244 15.42 -3.80 -16.85
C GLY A 244 14.97 -3.13 -15.53
N TRP A 245 15.60 -2.03 -15.11
CA TRP A 245 15.12 -1.23 -13.99
C TRP A 245 13.83 -0.51 -14.35
N MET A 246 12.86 -0.54 -13.45
CA MET A 246 11.59 0.15 -13.57
C MET A 246 11.66 1.49 -12.84
N TYR A 247 11.22 2.55 -13.51
CA TYR A 247 11.04 3.89 -12.95
C TYR A 247 9.58 4.29 -13.14
N LEU A 248 8.95 4.76 -12.07
CA LEU A 248 7.59 5.25 -12.09
C LEU A 248 7.52 6.62 -11.43
N VAL A 249 6.84 7.53 -12.11
CA VAL A 249 6.45 8.84 -11.59
C VAL A 249 4.97 9.00 -11.83
N ALA A 250 4.19 9.33 -10.79
CA ALA A 250 2.79 9.67 -10.91
C ALA A 250 2.48 10.95 -10.15
N LEU A 251 1.79 11.89 -10.81
CA LEU A 251 1.37 13.16 -10.24
C LEU A 251 -0.14 13.30 -10.43
N GLY A 252 -0.85 13.63 -9.35
CA GLY A 252 -2.29 13.77 -9.36
C GLY A 252 -2.76 15.05 -8.69
N TYR A 253 -3.82 15.65 -9.26
CA TYR A 253 -4.51 16.78 -8.68
C TYR A 253 -6.02 16.68 -8.95
N GLY A 254 -6.84 16.85 -7.92
CA GLY A 254 -8.29 16.72 -8.05
C GLY A 254 -9.02 17.21 -6.82
N GLY A 255 -10.14 16.58 -6.51
CA GLY A 255 -11.02 16.94 -5.40
C GLY A 255 -11.38 15.77 -4.50
N GLN A 256 -11.67 16.10 -3.25
CA GLN A 256 -12.17 15.16 -2.25
C GLN A 256 -13.18 15.83 -1.32
N LYS A 257 -14.07 15.03 -0.75
CA LYS A 257 -15.10 15.48 0.18
C LYS A 257 -15.42 14.40 1.19
N ALA A 258 -15.59 14.80 2.44
CA ALA A 258 -16.11 13.96 3.52
C ALA A 258 -17.47 14.47 4.01
N THR A 259 -18.21 13.64 4.72
CA THR A 259 -19.43 14.07 5.43
C THR A 259 -19.09 15.20 6.40
N GLY A 260 -19.83 16.29 6.31
CA GLY A 260 -19.63 17.47 7.16
C GLY A 260 -18.60 18.48 6.63
N THR A 261 -17.94 18.22 5.47
CA THR A 261 -16.98 19.14 4.87
C THR A 261 -17.41 19.56 3.44
N GLY A 262 -16.87 20.69 2.97
CA GLY A 262 -16.92 21.07 1.56
C GLY A 262 -15.94 20.27 0.71
N TRP A 263 -15.94 20.52 -0.61
CA TRP A 263 -14.90 20.02 -1.50
C TRP A 263 -13.55 20.67 -1.17
N GLN A 264 -12.53 19.83 -1.12
CA GLN A 264 -11.15 20.21 -0.84
C GLN A 264 -10.23 19.66 -1.93
N SER A 265 -9.06 20.27 -2.12
CA SER A 265 -8.09 19.75 -3.09
C SER A 265 -7.56 18.38 -2.67
N ALA A 266 -7.40 17.50 -3.64
CA ALA A 266 -6.67 16.23 -3.50
C ALA A 266 -5.39 16.28 -4.33
N ARG A 267 -4.26 15.88 -3.76
CA ARG A 267 -2.95 15.87 -4.40
C ARG A 267 -2.26 14.54 -4.15
N LEU A 268 -1.49 14.08 -5.14
CA LEU A 268 -0.70 12.86 -5.05
C LEU A 268 0.61 13.06 -5.80
N ALA A 269 1.70 12.58 -5.21
CA ALA A 269 2.94 12.28 -5.92
C ALA A 269 3.42 10.88 -5.51
N ASP A 270 3.81 10.06 -6.48
CA ASP A 270 4.34 8.70 -6.25
C ASP A 270 5.57 8.53 -7.14
N LEU A 271 6.69 8.22 -6.52
CA LEU A 271 7.97 7.94 -7.18
C LEU A 271 8.39 6.53 -6.81
N ARG A 272 8.78 5.71 -7.79
CA ARG A 272 9.29 4.36 -7.54
C ARG A 272 10.44 4.02 -8.46
N ILE A 273 11.39 3.29 -7.91
CA ILE A 273 12.44 2.61 -8.64
C ILE A 273 12.48 1.15 -8.17
N GLU A 274 12.57 0.23 -9.11
CA GLU A 274 12.62 -1.20 -8.81
C GLU A 274 13.63 -1.89 -9.71
N SER A 275 14.44 -2.77 -9.14
CA SER A 275 15.38 -3.61 -9.90
C SER A 275 14.64 -4.61 -10.79
N PRO A 276 15.30 -5.15 -11.83
CA PRO A 276 14.77 -6.26 -12.61
C PRO A 276 14.29 -7.41 -11.74
N GLN A 277 13.18 -8.02 -12.13
CA GLN A 277 12.57 -9.11 -11.35
C GLN A 277 13.29 -10.45 -11.48
N ARG A 278 14.10 -10.63 -12.51
CA ARG A 278 14.75 -11.93 -12.85
C ARG A 278 16.22 -11.75 -13.18
N GLY A 279 16.98 -12.83 -13.02
CA GLY A 279 18.34 -12.98 -13.55
C GLY A 279 19.46 -12.33 -12.74
N ARG A 280 19.16 -11.63 -11.64
CA ARG A 280 20.17 -11.07 -10.74
C ARG A 280 20.06 -11.70 -9.35
N GLY A 281 21.19 -11.91 -8.69
CA GLY A 281 21.25 -12.43 -7.31
C GLY A 281 20.65 -11.48 -6.26
N PHE A 282 20.11 -10.31 -6.68
CA PHE A 282 19.51 -9.36 -5.76
C PHE A 282 18.24 -8.73 -6.34
N GLN A 283 17.38 -8.27 -5.46
CA GLN A 283 16.24 -7.39 -5.73
C GLN A 283 16.34 -6.15 -4.86
N ALA A 284 16.13 -4.98 -5.46
CA ALA A 284 16.11 -3.71 -4.75
C ALA A 284 14.91 -2.88 -5.18
N PHE A 285 14.38 -2.10 -4.27
CA PHE A 285 13.35 -1.11 -4.57
C PHE A 285 13.50 0.12 -3.67
N ALA A 286 13.04 1.26 -4.17
CA ALA A 286 12.83 2.46 -3.38
C ALA A 286 11.54 3.16 -3.85
N GLY A 287 10.88 3.86 -2.95
CA GLY A 287 9.67 4.61 -3.26
C GLY A 287 9.46 5.77 -2.31
N LEU A 288 8.88 6.84 -2.84
CA LEU A 288 8.41 8.01 -2.11
C LEU A 288 6.96 8.26 -2.49
N GLN A 289 6.11 8.41 -1.51
CA GLN A 289 4.71 8.75 -1.70
C GLN A 289 4.37 10.03 -0.92
N TYR A 290 3.68 10.94 -1.57
CA TYR A 290 3.05 12.10 -0.96
C TYR A 290 1.56 12.10 -1.25
N SER A 291 0.74 12.45 -0.27
CA SER A 291 -0.68 12.72 -0.48
C SER A 291 -1.17 13.78 0.51
N ASN A 292 -2.10 14.61 0.07
CA ASN A 292 -2.85 15.47 0.98
C ASN A 292 -4.27 14.94 1.09
N ASN A 293 -4.51 13.94 1.89
CA ASN A 293 -5.87 13.60 2.26
C ASN A 293 -6.34 14.64 3.28
N SER A 294 -6.99 15.69 2.81
CA SER A 294 -7.44 16.80 3.65
C SER A 294 -8.56 16.35 4.57
N LEU A 295 -8.24 15.95 5.77
CA LEU A 295 -9.16 15.28 6.67
C LEU A 295 -9.22 15.90 8.07
N SER A 296 -8.56 17.06 8.28
CA SER A 296 -8.71 17.79 9.54
C SER A 296 -10.01 18.58 9.54
N GLN A 297 -10.79 18.47 10.60
CA GLN A 297 -11.95 19.35 10.86
C GLN A 297 -11.50 20.81 11.13
N GLY A 298 -10.22 21.09 11.15
CA GLY A 298 -9.62 22.36 11.53
C GLY A 298 -9.12 23.25 10.39
N GLY A 299 -9.40 22.95 9.13
CA GLY A 299 -9.08 23.85 8.00
C GLY A 299 -7.57 23.95 7.63
N GLY A 300 -6.69 23.23 8.28
CA GLY A 300 -5.28 23.04 7.91
C GLY A 300 -5.14 21.88 6.93
N GLY A 301 -4.35 22.05 5.87
CA GLY A 301 -4.14 20.99 4.88
C GLY A 301 -3.35 19.82 5.48
N TYR A 302 -4.03 18.69 5.75
CA TYR A 302 -3.35 17.45 6.11
C TYR A 302 -2.48 16.98 4.94
N HIS A 303 -1.27 16.56 5.22
CA HIS A 303 -0.40 15.90 4.26
C HIS A 303 0.31 14.70 4.92
N TYR A 304 0.61 13.74 4.08
CA TYR A 304 1.26 12.50 4.43
C TYR A 304 2.40 12.22 3.46
N VAL A 305 3.53 11.85 4.00
CA VAL A 305 4.72 11.42 3.25
C VAL A 305 5.11 10.04 3.74
N ALA A 306 5.41 9.14 2.83
CA ALA A 306 6.00 7.85 3.15
C ALA A 306 7.19 7.54 2.24
N VAL A 307 8.22 6.96 2.80
CA VAL A 307 9.39 6.42 2.09
C VAL A 307 9.49 4.94 2.39
N ARG A 308 9.80 4.17 1.36
CA ARG A 308 10.13 2.75 1.52
C ARG A 308 11.35 2.40 0.70
N ALA A 309 12.17 1.52 1.22
CA ALA A 309 13.30 0.96 0.48
C ALA A 309 13.55 -0.47 0.93
N GLY A 310 14.09 -1.29 0.05
CA GLY A 310 14.44 -2.66 0.42
C GLY A 310 15.45 -3.25 -0.54
N LEU A 311 16.21 -4.19 0.01
CA LEU A 311 17.19 -4.99 -0.71
C LEU A 311 17.06 -6.44 -0.24
N THR A 312 17.05 -7.37 -1.17
CA THR A 312 17.16 -8.81 -0.90
C THR A 312 18.26 -9.38 -1.80
N SER A 313 19.19 -10.11 -1.25
CA SER A 313 20.32 -10.69 -1.98
C SER A 313 20.45 -12.18 -1.68
N ARG A 314 20.66 -12.98 -2.75
CA ARG A 314 21.09 -14.38 -2.64
C ARG A 314 22.57 -14.44 -2.32
N PHE A 315 22.97 -15.51 -1.68
CA PHE A 315 24.35 -15.89 -1.40
C PHE A 315 24.59 -17.37 -1.68
#